data_3195af7b14e77ffc09cccd9e326194c6
#
_entry.id   3195af7b14e77ffc09cccd9e326194c6
#
_cell.length_a   1.000
_cell.length_b   1.000
_cell.length_c   1.000
_cell.angle_alpha   90.00
_cell.angle_beta   90.00
_cell.angle_gamma   90.00
#
_symmetry.space_group_name_H-M   'P 1'
#
loop_
_entity.id
_entity.type
_entity.pdbx_description
1 polymer ?
#
loop_
_entity_poly.entity_id
_entity_poly.type
_entity_poly.pdbx_seq_one_letter_code
_entity_poly.pdbx_strand_id
1 'polypeptide(L)'
;MFSLFQYKKQGKTPVIRQHEFTECGLACLAMVLGHYDHHVSVSQLRREISVSADAGTSMAELMTLASDKNMSGRVLKGEITEIETSELPLIAFWRGNHFVVIVKIDSRSVTVHDPASGVRRYRLKEAEKLFSGYVLELKPTPCFEKKSPDEKLTLGRLANKSPSLFQRQLLLFVLCIFTLITMLASPTYVQLIMDEAISRSDSDLVILLTAIFAIVFIFEVIGKFLKQLLEILMRNIAYDDLSQSVRHYMLPDQLVPLAPAGHRAGH
;
A
#
# COMPACT_ATOMS: atom_id res chain seq x y z
N MET A 1 -28.62 37.94 2.78
CA MET A 1 -27.33 38.18 2.10
C MET A 1 -26.64 36.82 2.04
N PHE A 2 -27.05 36.00 1.05
CA PHE A 2 -26.52 34.66 0.88
C PHE A 2 -25.17 34.76 0.15
N SER A 3 -24.09 34.54 0.86
CA SER A 3 -22.78 34.35 0.26
C SER A 3 -22.80 33.03 -0.49
N LEU A 4 -22.87 33.10 -1.81
CA LEU A 4 -22.61 31.99 -2.71
C LEU A 4 -21.15 31.56 -2.49
N PHE A 5 -20.95 30.47 -1.75
CA PHE A 5 -19.67 29.76 -1.72
C PHE A 5 -19.42 29.24 -3.14
N GLN A 6 -18.69 30.04 -3.93
CA GLN A 6 -18.05 29.57 -5.15
C GLN A 6 -16.99 28.54 -4.74
N TYR A 7 -17.37 27.27 -4.75
CA TYR A 7 -16.41 26.17 -4.64
C TYR A 7 -15.53 26.22 -5.88
N LYS A 8 -14.35 26.81 -5.73
CA LYS A 8 -13.37 26.92 -6.79
C LYS A 8 -13.01 25.52 -7.23
N LYS A 9 -13.30 25.16 -8.49
CA LYS A 9 -13.01 23.90 -9.14
C LYS A 9 -11.50 23.62 -9.00
N GLN A 10 -11.12 22.78 -8.04
CA GLN A 10 -9.73 22.49 -7.76
C GLN A 10 -9.47 21.01 -8.05
N GLY A 11 -8.51 20.75 -8.93
CA GLY A 11 -7.90 19.45 -9.11
C GLY A 11 -8.27 18.72 -10.40
N LYS A 12 -7.27 18.08 -10.96
CA LYS A 12 -7.44 17.10 -12.03
C LYS A 12 -7.90 15.80 -11.36
N THR A 13 -9.05 15.24 -11.76
CA THR A 13 -9.54 13.96 -11.23
C THR A 13 -8.48 12.88 -11.38
N PRO A 14 -8.01 12.25 -10.28
CA PRO A 14 -7.00 11.20 -10.36
C PRO A 14 -7.54 9.97 -11.08
N VAL A 15 -6.64 9.15 -11.64
CA VAL A 15 -6.99 7.83 -12.19
C VAL A 15 -6.59 6.79 -11.17
N ILE A 16 -7.58 6.10 -10.60
CA ILE A 16 -7.37 5.03 -9.62
C ILE A 16 -7.84 3.72 -10.24
N ARG A 17 -6.96 2.72 -10.23
CA ARG A 17 -7.29 1.40 -10.78
C ARG A 17 -7.89 0.49 -9.71
N GLN A 18 -8.87 -0.32 -10.13
CA GLN A 18 -9.37 -1.42 -9.30
C GLN A 18 -8.35 -2.56 -9.25
N HIS A 19 -8.30 -3.28 -8.16
CA HIS A 19 -7.51 -4.50 -8.00
C HIS A 19 -8.36 -5.73 -8.25
N GLU A 20 -9.63 -5.70 -7.83
CA GLU A 20 -10.61 -6.77 -8.04
C GLU A 20 -11.78 -6.28 -8.91
N PHE A 21 -12.44 -7.22 -9.56
CA PHE A 21 -13.53 -6.91 -10.48
C PHE A 21 -14.72 -6.21 -9.79
N THR A 22 -14.96 -6.51 -8.53
CA THR A 22 -16.05 -5.96 -7.71
C THR A 22 -15.79 -4.54 -7.18
N GLU A 23 -14.59 -4.00 -7.34
CA GLU A 23 -14.15 -2.71 -6.78
C GLU A 23 -14.38 -1.49 -7.69
N CYS A 24 -14.97 -1.67 -8.87
CA CYS A 24 -15.11 -0.56 -9.83
C CYS A 24 -15.83 0.66 -9.22
N GLY A 25 -16.89 0.44 -8.43
CA GLY A 25 -17.61 1.51 -7.74
C GLY A 25 -16.76 2.25 -6.71
N LEU A 26 -16.02 1.50 -5.87
CA LEU A 26 -15.13 2.06 -4.86
C LEU A 26 -13.99 2.88 -5.47
N ALA A 27 -13.40 2.38 -6.56
CA ALA A 27 -12.36 3.10 -7.27
C ALA A 27 -12.91 4.40 -7.89
N CYS A 28 -14.13 4.39 -8.42
CA CYS A 28 -14.81 5.59 -8.90
C CYS A 28 -15.07 6.59 -7.77
N LEU A 29 -15.55 6.13 -6.61
CA LEU A 29 -15.74 6.99 -5.44
C LEU A 29 -14.41 7.61 -4.99
N ALA A 30 -13.35 6.82 -4.90
CA ALA A 30 -12.01 7.32 -4.55
C ALA A 30 -11.49 8.38 -5.55
N MET A 31 -11.77 8.21 -6.86
CA MET A 31 -11.43 9.22 -7.89
C MET A 31 -12.19 10.52 -7.69
N VAL A 32 -13.50 10.46 -7.37
CA VAL A 32 -14.32 11.66 -7.13
C VAL A 32 -13.91 12.35 -5.82
N LEU A 33 -13.67 11.60 -4.74
CA LEU A 33 -13.14 12.15 -3.49
C LEU A 33 -11.80 12.85 -3.72
N GLY A 34 -10.90 12.21 -4.49
CA GLY A 34 -9.60 12.77 -4.86
C GLY A 34 -9.68 14.03 -5.73
N HIS A 35 -10.76 14.20 -6.53
CA HIS A 35 -11.04 15.44 -7.26
C HIS A 35 -11.26 16.64 -6.32
N TYR A 36 -11.81 16.38 -5.14
CA TYR A 36 -12.04 17.38 -4.09
C TYR A 36 -10.94 17.42 -3.03
N ASP A 37 -9.74 16.90 -3.33
CA ASP A 37 -8.58 16.85 -2.43
C ASP A 37 -8.78 15.99 -1.17
N HIS A 38 -9.73 15.03 -1.19
CA HIS A 38 -9.87 14.02 -0.15
C HIS A 38 -9.33 12.69 -0.66
N HIS A 39 -8.06 12.42 -0.37
CA HIS A 39 -7.41 11.21 -0.84
C HIS A 39 -7.69 10.02 0.07
N VAL A 40 -8.27 8.97 -0.49
CA VAL A 40 -8.58 7.71 0.19
C VAL A 40 -8.20 6.53 -0.70
N SER A 41 -7.69 5.46 -0.12
CA SER A 41 -7.38 4.25 -0.89
C SER A 41 -8.64 3.38 -1.08
N VAL A 42 -8.70 2.62 -2.19
CA VAL A 42 -9.77 1.64 -2.42
C VAL A 42 -9.84 0.63 -1.27
N SER A 43 -8.69 0.21 -0.74
CA SER A 43 -8.61 -0.70 0.40
C SER A 43 -9.19 -0.13 1.70
N GLN A 44 -9.12 1.19 1.91
CA GLN A 44 -9.80 1.85 3.04
C GLN A 44 -11.32 1.82 2.86
N LEU A 45 -11.82 2.22 1.69
CA LEU A 45 -13.24 2.19 1.38
C LEU A 45 -13.83 0.78 1.47
N ARG A 46 -13.08 -0.24 1.03
CA ARG A 46 -13.49 -1.65 1.15
C ARG A 46 -13.70 -2.08 2.61
N ARG A 47 -12.87 -1.62 3.55
CA ARG A 47 -13.02 -1.96 4.98
C ARG A 47 -14.23 -1.30 5.64
N GLU A 48 -14.70 -0.20 5.10
CA GLU A 48 -15.85 0.55 5.62
C GLU A 48 -17.18 -0.05 5.16
N ILE A 49 -17.17 -0.92 4.14
CA ILE A 49 -18.36 -1.63 3.67
C ILE A 49 -18.45 -3.00 4.32
N SER A 50 -19.56 -3.27 5.02
CA SER A 50 -19.88 -4.58 5.59
C SER A 50 -20.47 -5.57 4.55
N VAL A 51 -20.17 -5.41 3.26
CA VAL A 51 -20.82 -6.13 2.17
C VAL A 51 -20.08 -7.42 1.82
N SER A 52 -20.88 -8.47 1.56
CA SER A 52 -20.43 -9.73 0.98
C SER A 52 -19.59 -9.47 -0.29
N ALA A 53 -18.37 -9.97 -0.29
CA ALA A 53 -17.34 -9.72 -1.30
C ALA A 53 -17.73 -10.08 -2.76
N ASP A 54 -18.85 -10.76 -2.97
CA ASP A 54 -19.20 -11.40 -4.25
C ASP A 54 -20.13 -10.57 -5.15
N ALA A 55 -20.85 -9.57 -4.63
CA ALA A 55 -21.91 -8.88 -5.36
C ALA A 55 -21.54 -7.55 -6.02
N GLY A 56 -20.31 -7.01 -5.75
CA GLY A 56 -19.96 -5.64 -6.17
C GLY A 56 -20.69 -4.58 -5.36
N THR A 57 -20.35 -3.31 -5.57
CA THR A 57 -20.92 -2.18 -4.83
C THR A 57 -22.06 -1.55 -5.58
N SER A 58 -23.23 -1.38 -4.95
CA SER A 58 -24.40 -0.70 -5.51
C SER A 58 -24.27 0.84 -5.46
N MET A 59 -25.07 1.56 -6.26
CA MET A 59 -25.12 3.03 -6.17
C MET A 59 -25.55 3.52 -4.79
N ALA A 60 -26.46 2.80 -4.11
CA ALA A 60 -26.93 3.15 -2.78
C ALA A 60 -25.80 3.05 -1.74
N GLU A 61 -25.01 2.01 -1.80
CA GLU A 61 -23.82 1.83 -0.94
C GLU A 61 -22.77 2.90 -1.21
N LEU A 62 -22.54 3.26 -2.48
CA LEU A 62 -21.64 4.37 -2.83
C LEU A 62 -22.13 5.70 -2.26
N MET A 63 -23.43 5.95 -2.27
CA MET A 63 -24.03 7.14 -1.64
C MET A 63 -23.82 7.14 -0.13
N THR A 64 -24.04 6.01 0.54
CA THR A 64 -23.81 5.89 1.99
C THR A 64 -22.35 6.18 2.34
N LEU A 65 -21.40 5.54 1.66
CA LEU A 65 -19.97 5.82 1.85
C LEU A 65 -19.59 7.27 1.57
N ALA A 66 -20.18 7.87 0.53
CA ALA A 66 -19.94 9.28 0.22
C ALA A 66 -20.50 10.19 1.33
N SER A 67 -21.67 9.86 1.90
CA SER A 67 -22.26 10.57 3.03
C SER A 67 -21.38 10.51 4.28
N ASP A 68 -20.78 9.36 4.57
CA ASP A 68 -19.83 9.18 5.69
C ASP A 68 -18.56 10.03 5.52
N LYS A 69 -18.24 10.41 4.28
CA LYS A 69 -17.18 11.36 3.94
C LYS A 69 -17.67 12.80 3.80
N ASN A 70 -18.85 13.12 4.33
CA ASN A 70 -19.46 14.44 4.24
C ASN A 70 -19.65 14.93 2.79
N MET A 71 -20.02 14.02 1.88
CA MET A 71 -20.49 14.36 0.54
C MET A 71 -21.99 14.14 0.42
N SER A 72 -22.67 15.06 -0.26
CA SER A 72 -24.06 14.90 -0.67
C SER A 72 -24.10 14.21 -2.03
N GLY A 73 -24.87 13.13 -2.14
CA GLY A 73 -25.04 12.36 -3.36
C GLY A 73 -26.48 12.38 -3.86
N ARG A 74 -26.66 12.43 -5.18
CA ARG A 74 -27.94 12.20 -5.84
C ARG A 74 -27.77 11.34 -7.09
N VAL A 75 -28.69 10.41 -7.29
CA VAL A 75 -28.77 9.62 -8.51
C VAL A 75 -29.65 10.35 -9.51
N LEU A 76 -29.14 10.56 -10.70
CA LEU A 76 -29.86 11.17 -11.82
C LEU A 76 -30.04 10.14 -12.92
N LYS A 77 -31.20 10.20 -13.59
CA LYS A 77 -31.48 9.39 -14.78
C LYS A 77 -31.68 10.34 -15.95
N GLY A 78 -31.02 10.05 -17.07
CA GLY A 78 -31.11 10.87 -18.27
C GLY A 78 -30.20 10.37 -19.37
N GLU A 79 -30.05 11.16 -20.41
CA GLU A 79 -29.13 10.92 -21.51
C GLU A 79 -27.79 11.59 -21.26
N ILE A 80 -26.73 11.05 -21.86
CA ILE A 80 -25.37 11.58 -21.67
C ILE A 80 -25.22 13.02 -22.25
N THR A 81 -26.09 13.39 -23.19
CA THR A 81 -26.16 14.72 -23.80
C THR A 81 -26.79 15.76 -22.90
N GLU A 82 -27.59 15.34 -21.91
CA GLU A 82 -28.26 16.23 -20.96
C GLU A 82 -27.36 16.60 -19.78
N ILE A 83 -26.21 15.93 -19.64
CA ILE A 83 -25.27 16.18 -18.54
C ILE A 83 -24.55 17.51 -18.76
N GLU A 84 -24.76 18.44 -17.85
CA GLU A 84 -24.04 19.71 -17.84
C GLU A 84 -22.56 19.53 -17.45
N THR A 85 -21.67 20.22 -18.16
CA THR A 85 -20.21 20.19 -17.85
C THR A 85 -19.87 20.76 -16.48
N SER A 86 -20.75 21.57 -15.88
CA SER A 86 -20.60 22.11 -14.52
C SER A 86 -20.76 21.08 -13.41
N GLU A 87 -21.38 19.95 -13.71
CA GLU A 87 -21.65 18.88 -12.73
C GLU A 87 -20.54 17.81 -12.64
N LEU A 88 -19.58 17.85 -13.55
CA LEU A 88 -18.46 16.89 -13.59
C LEU A 88 -17.48 17.08 -12.42
N PRO A 89 -16.88 16.01 -11.89
CA PRO A 89 -16.96 14.62 -12.35
C PRO A 89 -18.20 13.87 -11.82
N LEU A 90 -18.72 12.91 -12.60
CA LEU A 90 -19.87 12.08 -12.25
C LEU A 90 -19.50 10.60 -12.32
N ILE A 91 -20.02 9.79 -11.41
CA ILE A 91 -19.91 8.33 -11.51
C ILE A 91 -21.08 7.84 -12.39
N ALA A 92 -20.75 7.23 -13.52
CA ALA A 92 -21.74 6.72 -14.47
C ALA A 92 -21.81 5.20 -14.44
N PHE A 93 -23.05 4.66 -14.55
CA PHE A 93 -23.27 3.24 -14.73
C PHE A 93 -23.07 2.87 -16.20
N TRP A 94 -22.20 1.93 -16.47
CA TRP A 94 -21.67 1.65 -17.78
C TRP A 94 -21.87 0.18 -18.17
N ARG A 95 -22.33 -0.08 -19.37
CA ARG A 95 -22.59 -1.44 -19.89
C ARG A 95 -23.50 -2.32 -19.02
N GLY A 96 -24.30 -1.73 -18.12
CA GLY A 96 -25.21 -2.45 -17.25
C GLY A 96 -24.59 -3.19 -16.05
N ASN A 97 -23.25 -3.19 -15.91
CA ASN A 97 -22.56 -3.93 -14.85
C ASN A 97 -21.25 -3.29 -14.35
N HIS A 98 -20.93 -2.09 -14.79
CA HIS A 98 -19.65 -1.45 -14.49
C HIS A 98 -19.82 0.02 -14.11
N PHE A 99 -18.90 0.58 -13.33
CA PHE A 99 -18.85 1.99 -13.00
C PHE A 99 -17.63 2.66 -13.60
N VAL A 100 -17.82 3.87 -14.14
CA VAL A 100 -16.74 4.73 -14.63
C VAL A 100 -16.97 6.16 -14.17
N VAL A 101 -15.94 7.00 -14.17
CA VAL A 101 -16.06 8.42 -13.85
C VAL A 101 -16.01 9.23 -15.15
N ILE A 102 -17.09 9.96 -15.46
CA ILE A 102 -17.13 10.93 -16.54
C ILE A 102 -16.42 12.19 -16.05
N VAL A 103 -15.35 12.58 -16.71
CA VAL A 103 -14.53 13.73 -16.31
C VAL A 103 -14.62 14.90 -17.29
N LYS A 104 -15.02 14.63 -18.54
CA LYS A 104 -15.15 15.64 -19.57
C LYS A 104 -16.15 15.22 -20.64
N ILE A 105 -17.02 16.13 -21.03
CA ILE A 105 -17.93 15.96 -22.16
C ILE A 105 -17.68 17.12 -23.13
N ASP A 106 -17.34 16.78 -24.36
CA ASP A 106 -17.20 17.70 -25.48
C ASP A 106 -18.33 17.42 -26.48
N SER A 107 -18.58 18.32 -27.42
CA SER A 107 -19.62 18.18 -28.46
C SER A 107 -19.54 16.91 -29.31
N ARG A 108 -18.37 16.25 -29.36
CA ARG A 108 -18.11 15.05 -30.19
C ARG A 108 -17.58 13.86 -29.42
N SER A 109 -17.17 14.04 -28.16
CA SER A 109 -16.50 13.00 -27.40
C SER A 109 -16.72 13.14 -25.90
N VAL A 110 -16.66 11.99 -25.21
CA VAL A 110 -16.72 11.88 -23.76
C VAL A 110 -15.43 11.24 -23.27
N THR A 111 -14.80 11.86 -22.27
CA THR A 111 -13.62 11.30 -21.61
C THR A 111 -14.05 10.71 -20.27
N VAL A 112 -13.72 9.45 -20.07
CA VAL A 112 -14.01 8.73 -18.83
C VAL A 112 -12.72 8.19 -18.20
N HIS A 113 -12.70 8.13 -16.89
CA HIS A 113 -11.71 7.37 -16.13
C HIS A 113 -12.34 6.03 -15.76
N ASP A 114 -11.86 4.99 -16.39
CA ASP A 114 -12.32 3.62 -16.18
C ASP A 114 -11.37 2.91 -15.21
N PRO A 115 -11.86 2.43 -14.06
CA PRO A 115 -11.04 1.72 -13.07
C PRO A 115 -10.32 0.49 -13.62
N ALA A 116 -10.90 -0.18 -14.61
CA ALA A 116 -10.31 -1.37 -15.22
C ALA A 116 -9.25 -1.03 -16.27
N SER A 117 -9.48 -0.01 -17.10
CA SER A 117 -8.66 0.26 -18.28
C SER A 117 -7.95 1.62 -18.29
N GLY A 118 -8.22 2.50 -17.31
CA GLY A 118 -7.63 3.83 -17.20
C GLY A 118 -8.38 4.89 -17.99
N VAL A 119 -7.69 5.91 -18.50
CA VAL A 119 -8.34 6.99 -19.25
C VAL A 119 -8.79 6.49 -20.62
N ARG A 120 -10.07 6.68 -20.91
CA ARG A 120 -10.69 6.34 -22.20
C ARG A 120 -11.42 7.55 -22.76
N ARG A 121 -11.36 7.67 -24.07
CA ARG A 121 -12.11 8.69 -24.81
C ARG A 121 -12.99 7.99 -25.86
N TYR A 122 -14.29 8.22 -25.76
CA TYR A 122 -15.30 7.64 -26.66
C TYR A 122 -15.89 8.75 -27.53
N ARG A 123 -16.33 8.42 -28.76
CA ARG A 123 -17.20 9.31 -29.52
C ARG A 123 -18.56 9.38 -28.84
N LEU A 124 -19.25 10.51 -28.91
CA LEU A 124 -20.53 10.71 -28.22
C LEU A 124 -21.53 9.58 -28.51
N LYS A 125 -21.74 9.24 -29.80
CA LYS A 125 -22.64 8.14 -30.22
C LYS A 125 -22.23 6.76 -29.69
N GLU A 126 -20.97 6.56 -29.42
CA GLU A 126 -20.44 5.31 -28.84
C GLU A 126 -20.66 5.29 -27.33
N ALA A 127 -20.42 6.43 -26.67
CA ALA A 127 -20.67 6.60 -25.24
C ALA A 127 -22.15 6.42 -24.90
N GLU A 128 -23.08 6.96 -25.72
CA GLU A 128 -24.52 6.78 -25.56
C GLU A 128 -24.95 5.30 -25.54
N LYS A 129 -24.35 4.46 -26.37
CA LYS A 129 -24.64 3.02 -26.41
C LYS A 129 -24.12 2.25 -25.17
N LEU A 130 -23.08 2.75 -24.55
CA LEU A 130 -22.42 2.13 -23.40
C LEU A 130 -22.97 2.65 -22.08
N PHE A 131 -23.55 3.82 -22.09
CA PHE A 131 -24.15 4.48 -20.93
C PHE A 131 -25.48 3.82 -20.58
N SER A 132 -25.67 3.45 -19.32
CA SER A 132 -26.87 2.75 -18.86
C SER A 132 -28.00 3.70 -18.37
N GLY A 133 -27.85 5.00 -18.60
CA GLY A 133 -28.87 5.99 -18.26
C GLY A 133 -28.86 6.48 -16.81
N TYR A 134 -27.91 6.06 -15.98
CA TYR A 134 -27.82 6.46 -14.58
C TYR A 134 -26.46 7.04 -14.25
N VAL A 135 -26.46 8.17 -13.52
CA VAL A 135 -25.26 8.78 -12.96
C VAL A 135 -25.44 9.09 -11.48
N LEU A 136 -24.38 9.01 -10.73
CA LEU A 136 -24.29 9.45 -9.35
C LEU A 136 -23.47 10.75 -9.32
N GLU A 137 -24.12 11.85 -8.97
CA GLU A 137 -23.49 13.13 -8.69
C GLU A 137 -23.14 13.19 -7.22
N LEU A 138 -21.90 13.61 -6.92
CA LEU A 138 -21.40 13.79 -5.57
C LEU A 138 -20.87 15.21 -5.42
N LYS A 139 -21.34 15.93 -4.40
CA LYS A 139 -20.88 17.29 -4.07
C LYS A 139 -20.45 17.36 -2.62
N PRO A 140 -19.35 18.06 -2.32
CA PRO A 140 -18.91 18.23 -0.94
C PRO A 140 -19.91 19.09 -0.16
N THR A 141 -20.20 18.69 1.09
CA THR A 141 -20.97 19.50 2.04
C THR A 141 -20.06 20.51 2.74
N PRO A 142 -20.61 21.49 3.49
CA PRO A 142 -19.79 22.43 4.26
C PRO A 142 -18.87 21.78 5.30
N CYS A 143 -19.20 20.54 5.72
CA CYS A 143 -18.42 19.78 6.68
C CYS A 143 -17.37 18.85 6.01
N PHE A 144 -17.22 18.94 4.68
CA PHE A 144 -16.27 18.13 3.95
C PHE A 144 -14.82 18.48 4.29
N GLU A 145 -14.05 17.50 4.70
CA GLU A 145 -12.64 17.66 5.07
C GLU A 145 -11.71 17.21 3.95
N LYS A 146 -10.71 18.03 3.64
CA LYS A 146 -9.64 17.67 2.72
C LYS A 146 -8.65 16.76 3.44
N LYS A 147 -8.28 15.66 2.82
CA LYS A 147 -7.30 14.72 3.33
C LYS A 147 -6.16 14.57 2.33
N SER A 148 -4.95 14.92 2.74
CA SER A 148 -3.76 14.71 1.93
C SER A 148 -3.59 13.23 1.59
N PRO A 149 -2.97 12.89 0.44
CA PRO A 149 -2.65 11.51 0.13
C PRO A 149 -1.86 10.90 1.28
N ASP A 150 -2.26 9.72 1.76
CA ASP A 150 -1.43 8.96 2.69
C ASP A 150 -0.06 8.80 2.03
N GLU A 151 0.97 9.28 2.70
CA GLU A 151 2.33 9.23 2.17
C GLU A 151 2.66 7.79 1.77
N LYS A 152 2.82 7.56 0.47
CA LYS A 152 3.22 6.24 -0.03
C LYS A 152 4.47 5.83 0.72
N LEU A 153 4.40 4.73 1.45
CA LEU A 153 5.55 4.10 2.08
C LEU A 153 6.54 3.73 0.98
N THR A 154 7.46 4.65 0.68
CA THR A 154 8.55 4.39 -0.24
C THR A 154 9.62 3.64 0.54
N LEU A 155 10.12 2.52 -0.02
CA LEU A 155 11.23 1.74 0.56
C LEU A 155 12.39 2.61 1.02
N GLY A 156 12.67 3.72 0.33
CA GLY A 156 13.66 4.72 0.72
C GLY A 156 13.34 5.46 2.03
N ARG A 157 12.06 5.67 2.38
CA ARG A 157 11.66 6.27 3.66
C ARG A 157 11.75 5.29 4.83
N LEU A 158 11.44 4.01 4.59
CA LEU A 158 11.68 2.94 5.57
C LEU A 158 13.17 2.81 5.90
N ALA A 159 14.04 2.87 4.89
CA ALA A 159 15.48 2.84 5.07
C ALA A 159 16.02 4.09 5.82
N ASN A 160 15.42 5.26 5.58
CA ASN A 160 15.89 6.53 6.18
C ASN A 160 15.36 6.79 7.60
N LYS A 161 14.33 6.05 8.03
CA LYS A 161 13.68 6.26 9.34
C LYS A 161 14.47 5.62 10.51
N SER A 162 15.50 4.80 10.21
CA SER A 162 16.34 4.16 11.23
C SER A 162 17.79 4.04 10.76
N PRO A 163 18.67 5.01 11.07
CA PRO A 163 20.09 4.89 10.78
C PRO A 163 20.72 3.63 11.41
N SER A 164 20.13 3.12 12.48
CA SER A 164 20.51 1.87 13.11
C SER A 164 20.29 0.63 12.20
N LEU A 165 19.33 0.65 11.28
CA LEU A 165 19.12 -0.47 10.34
C LEU A 165 20.25 -0.56 9.31
N PHE A 166 20.73 0.56 8.80
CA PHE A 166 21.86 0.58 7.85
C PHE A 166 23.14 0.06 8.48
N GLN A 167 23.45 0.48 9.71
CA GLN A 167 24.62 0.00 10.44
C GLN A 167 24.57 -1.52 10.69
N ARG A 168 23.40 -2.05 11.05
CA ARG A 168 23.19 -3.48 11.26
C ARG A 168 23.31 -4.27 9.96
N GLN A 169 22.77 -3.75 8.86
CA GLN A 169 22.90 -4.37 7.53
C GLN A 169 24.35 -4.39 7.06
N LEU A 170 25.10 -3.31 7.30
CA LEU A 170 26.53 -3.23 7.01
C LEU A 170 27.33 -4.26 7.84
N LEU A 171 27.02 -4.40 9.13
CA LEU A 171 27.66 -5.39 9.99
C LEU A 171 27.41 -6.83 9.49
N LEU A 172 26.16 -7.16 9.11
CA LEU A 172 25.85 -8.46 8.51
C LEU A 172 26.65 -8.70 7.23
N PHE A 173 26.77 -7.69 6.38
CA PHE A 173 27.52 -7.77 5.14
C PHE A 173 29.02 -8.04 5.40
N VAL A 174 29.61 -7.33 6.36
CA VAL A 174 31.01 -7.54 6.77
C VAL A 174 31.22 -8.94 7.33
N LEU A 175 30.33 -9.42 8.21
CA LEU A 175 30.38 -10.79 8.74
C LEU A 175 30.24 -11.84 7.63
N CYS A 176 29.39 -11.57 6.62
CA CYS A 176 29.22 -12.46 5.48
C CYS A 176 30.49 -12.57 4.64
N ILE A 177 31.15 -11.43 4.36
CA ILE A 177 32.44 -11.42 3.66
C ILE A 177 33.54 -12.16 4.47
N PHE A 178 33.57 -11.90 5.78
CA PHE A 178 34.51 -12.59 6.66
C PHE A 178 34.33 -14.11 6.62
N THR A 179 33.11 -14.62 6.73
CA THR A 179 32.83 -16.06 6.65
C THR A 179 33.14 -16.65 5.27
N LEU A 180 32.98 -15.89 4.18
CA LEU A 180 33.39 -16.34 2.83
C LEU A 180 34.92 -16.50 2.72
N ILE A 181 35.69 -15.53 3.24
CA ILE A 181 37.14 -15.57 3.21
C ILE A 181 37.66 -16.78 4.02
N THR A 182 37.11 -17.00 5.22
CA THR A 182 37.52 -18.14 6.05
C THR A 182 37.16 -19.49 5.45
N MET A 183 35.99 -19.56 4.74
CA MET A 183 35.56 -20.77 4.03
C MET A 183 36.52 -21.14 2.89
N LEU A 184 37.11 -20.16 2.21
CA LEU A 184 38.11 -20.40 1.16
C LEU A 184 39.47 -20.85 1.70
N ALA A 185 39.77 -20.58 2.98
CA ALA A 185 41.02 -21.00 3.62
C ALA A 185 41.08 -22.53 3.86
N SER A 186 39.93 -23.21 4.01
CA SER A 186 39.88 -24.65 4.25
C SER A 186 40.50 -25.52 3.13
N PRO A 187 40.15 -25.36 1.85
CA PRO A 187 40.79 -26.13 0.78
C PRO A 187 42.26 -25.79 0.58
N THR A 188 42.65 -24.52 0.75
CA THR A 188 44.05 -24.10 0.62
C THR A 188 44.91 -24.68 1.73
N TYR A 189 44.38 -24.83 2.93
CA TYR A 189 45.10 -25.52 4.02
C TYR A 189 45.38 -26.99 3.70
N VAL A 190 44.38 -27.73 3.18
CA VAL A 190 44.55 -29.15 2.81
C VAL A 190 45.64 -29.28 1.74
N GLN A 191 45.61 -28.41 0.71
CA GLN A 191 46.65 -28.40 -0.32
C GLN A 191 48.04 -28.15 0.28
N LEU A 192 48.18 -27.15 1.16
CA LEU A 192 49.46 -26.79 1.75
C LEU A 192 50.01 -27.92 2.60
N ILE A 193 49.18 -28.64 3.35
CA ILE A 193 49.63 -29.84 4.09
C ILE A 193 50.11 -30.95 3.14
N MET A 194 49.34 -31.22 2.10
CA MET A 194 49.70 -32.29 1.15
C MET A 194 50.98 -31.99 0.38
N ASP A 195 51.16 -30.75 -0.08
CA ASP A 195 52.21 -30.37 -0.96
C ASP A 195 53.54 -30.11 -0.20
N GLU A 196 53.52 -29.43 0.95
CA GLU A 196 54.71 -29.00 1.68
C GLU A 196 55.04 -29.91 2.86
N ALA A 197 54.08 -30.17 3.75
CA ALA A 197 54.36 -30.83 5.01
C ALA A 197 54.63 -32.34 4.85
N ILE A 198 53.78 -33.04 4.08
CA ILE A 198 53.90 -34.47 3.86
C ILE A 198 55.05 -34.76 2.92
N SER A 199 55.27 -34.00 1.84
CA SER A 199 56.33 -34.20 0.87
C SER A 199 57.72 -34.00 1.44
N ARG A 200 57.89 -33.10 2.43
CA ARG A 200 59.16 -32.80 3.08
C ARG A 200 59.41 -33.60 4.36
N SER A 201 58.45 -34.37 4.85
CA SER A 201 58.49 -35.10 6.12
C SER A 201 58.90 -34.25 7.32
N ASP A 202 58.48 -32.95 7.29
CA ASP A 202 58.79 -31.99 8.36
C ASP A 202 57.63 -31.94 9.36
N SER A 203 57.81 -32.61 10.50
CA SER A 203 56.82 -32.72 11.56
C SER A 203 56.54 -31.36 12.24
N ASP A 204 57.56 -30.49 12.36
CA ASP A 204 57.40 -29.20 13.04
C ASP A 204 56.57 -28.24 12.20
N LEU A 205 56.72 -28.28 10.88
CA LEU A 205 55.91 -27.52 9.95
C LEU A 205 54.45 -27.97 9.96
N VAL A 206 54.18 -29.28 10.04
CA VAL A 206 52.79 -29.82 10.16
C VAL A 206 52.14 -29.33 11.42
N ILE A 207 52.83 -29.36 12.56
CA ILE A 207 52.30 -28.91 13.85
C ILE A 207 51.96 -27.41 13.81
N LEU A 208 52.87 -26.61 13.29
CA LEU A 208 52.69 -25.16 13.17
C LEU A 208 51.51 -24.80 12.28
N LEU A 209 51.38 -25.39 11.08
CA LEU A 209 50.30 -25.20 10.16
C LEU A 209 48.92 -25.61 10.77
N THR A 210 48.90 -26.76 11.46
CA THR A 210 47.70 -27.25 12.11
C THR A 210 47.25 -26.31 13.24
N ALA A 211 48.17 -25.76 14.04
CA ALA A 211 47.86 -24.81 15.10
C ALA A 211 47.28 -23.50 14.51
N ILE A 212 47.87 -22.96 13.45
CA ILE A 212 47.39 -21.75 12.79
C ILE A 212 45.97 -22.00 12.25
N PHE A 213 45.75 -23.12 11.59
CA PHE A 213 44.45 -23.44 11.02
C PHE A 213 43.40 -23.69 12.09
N ALA A 214 43.74 -24.32 13.22
CA ALA A 214 42.82 -24.47 14.34
C ALA A 214 42.34 -23.12 14.89
N ILE A 215 43.22 -22.13 14.96
CA ILE A 215 42.85 -20.76 15.34
C ILE A 215 41.87 -20.16 14.30
N VAL A 216 42.17 -20.26 13.02
CA VAL A 216 41.30 -19.76 11.93
C VAL A 216 39.92 -20.44 11.98
N PHE A 217 39.90 -21.75 12.22
CA PHE A 217 38.67 -22.52 12.34
C PHE A 217 37.79 -22.08 13.55
N ILE A 218 38.40 -21.79 14.68
CA ILE A 218 37.72 -21.25 15.86
C ILE A 218 37.07 -19.90 15.51
N PHE A 219 37.79 -19.01 14.84
CA PHE A 219 37.25 -17.72 14.39
C PHE A 219 36.12 -17.89 13.39
N GLU A 220 36.17 -18.88 12.50
CA GLU A 220 35.10 -19.20 11.56
C GLU A 220 33.80 -19.63 12.29
N VAL A 221 33.93 -20.53 13.29
CA VAL A 221 32.79 -20.99 14.10
C VAL A 221 32.15 -19.83 14.85
N ILE A 222 32.97 -18.97 15.50
CA ILE A 222 32.51 -17.78 16.20
C ILE A 222 31.80 -16.82 15.23
N GLY A 223 32.38 -16.57 14.05
CA GLY A 223 31.79 -15.71 13.02
C GLY A 223 30.45 -16.21 12.53
N LYS A 224 30.28 -17.52 12.28
CA LYS A 224 29.03 -18.16 11.91
C LYS A 224 27.96 -18.01 13.02
N PHE A 225 28.37 -18.23 14.26
CA PHE A 225 27.48 -18.08 15.40
C PHE A 225 26.98 -16.64 15.58
N LEU A 226 27.88 -15.66 15.50
CA LEU A 226 27.52 -14.23 15.58
C LEU A 226 26.59 -13.81 14.45
N LYS A 227 26.86 -14.28 13.22
CA LYS A 227 25.99 -14.03 12.07
C LYS A 227 24.59 -14.58 12.33
N GLN A 228 24.46 -15.82 12.77
CA GLN A 228 23.17 -16.46 13.03
C GLN A 228 22.41 -15.75 14.16
N LEU A 229 23.09 -15.35 15.22
CA LEU A 229 22.50 -14.58 16.31
C LEU A 229 21.94 -13.23 15.79
N LEU A 230 22.72 -12.54 14.98
CA LEU A 230 22.33 -11.25 14.40
C LEU A 230 21.15 -11.40 13.44
N GLU A 231 21.09 -12.46 12.63
CA GLU A 231 19.94 -12.77 11.75
C GLU A 231 18.66 -13.01 12.53
N ILE A 232 18.74 -13.73 13.66
CA ILE A 232 17.59 -13.97 14.55
C ILE A 232 17.08 -12.66 15.17
N LEU A 233 18.01 -11.83 15.67
CA LEU A 233 17.66 -10.51 16.23
C LEU A 233 17.02 -9.59 15.19
N MET A 234 17.54 -9.56 13.97
CA MET A 234 16.97 -8.76 12.89
C MET A 234 15.58 -9.24 12.46
N ARG A 235 15.37 -10.56 12.44
CA ARG A 235 14.05 -11.15 12.14
C ARG A 235 13.01 -10.75 13.18
N ASN A 236 13.34 -10.82 14.46
CA ASN A 236 12.43 -10.44 15.54
C ASN A 236 12.05 -8.95 15.48
N ILE A 237 13.03 -8.06 15.23
CA ILE A 237 12.77 -6.63 15.09
C ILE A 237 11.90 -6.33 13.86
N ALA A 238 12.17 -6.97 12.72
CA ALA A 238 11.34 -6.81 11.52
C ALA A 238 9.92 -7.33 11.73
N TYR A 239 9.75 -8.42 12.50
CA TYR A 239 8.43 -8.97 12.84
C TYR A 239 7.65 -8.03 13.78
N ASP A 240 8.31 -7.43 14.77
CA ASP A 240 7.69 -6.47 15.69
C ASP A 240 7.27 -5.19 14.98
N ASP A 241 8.11 -4.66 14.08
CA ASP A 241 7.82 -3.46 13.31
C ASP A 241 6.66 -3.70 12.31
N LEU A 242 6.65 -4.88 11.67
CA LEU A 242 5.54 -5.31 10.80
C LEU A 242 4.25 -5.51 11.60
N SER A 243 4.32 -6.14 12.77
CA SER A 243 3.16 -6.41 13.64
C SER A 243 2.57 -5.11 14.23
N GLN A 244 3.40 -4.12 14.55
CA GLN A 244 2.97 -2.79 14.97
C GLN A 244 2.35 -2.02 13.81
N SER A 245 2.94 -2.09 12.63
CA SER A 245 2.37 -1.48 11.42
C SER A 245 1.02 -2.10 11.08
N VAL A 246 0.91 -3.43 11.10
CA VAL A 246 -0.34 -4.16 10.87
C VAL A 246 -1.38 -3.81 11.94
N ARG A 247 -1.01 -3.70 13.22
CA ARG A 247 -1.91 -3.28 14.31
C ARG A 247 -2.41 -1.85 14.10
N HIS A 248 -1.54 -0.94 13.74
CA HIS A 248 -1.91 0.46 13.48
C HIS A 248 -2.87 0.60 12.28
N TYR A 249 -2.72 -0.28 11.27
CA TYR A 249 -3.60 -0.28 10.10
C TYR A 249 -4.86 -1.15 10.25
N MET A 250 -4.86 -2.15 11.14
CA MET A 250 -5.99 -3.07 11.31
C MET A 250 -6.90 -2.77 12.49
N LEU A 251 -6.44 -2.03 13.51
CA LEU A 251 -7.27 -1.58 14.62
C LEU A 251 -7.49 -0.08 14.47
N PRO A 252 -8.65 0.38 14.00
CA PRO A 252 -9.03 1.77 14.17
C PRO A 252 -9.14 2.06 15.67
N ASP A 253 -8.74 3.26 16.05
CA ASP A 253 -8.65 3.85 17.41
C ASP A 253 -10.02 3.98 18.12
N GLN A 254 -10.93 3.02 17.93
CA GLN A 254 -12.29 2.99 18.43
C GLN A 254 -12.60 1.76 19.30
N LEU A 255 -11.65 1.35 20.13
CA LEU A 255 -12.01 0.66 21.37
C LEU A 255 -11.83 1.64 22.53
N VAL A 256 -12.77 2.60 22.64
CA VAL A 256 -13.04 3.28 23.90
C VAL A 256 -13.36 2.15 24.91
N PRO A 257 -12.61 2.02 26.02
CA PRO A 257 -12.96 1.06 27.03
C PRO A 257 -14.37 1.39 27.53
N LEU A 258 -15.30 0.47 27.39
CA LEU A 258 -16.58 0.53 28.12
C LEU A 258 -16.25 0.71 29.59
N ALA A 259 -16.51 1.90 30.10
CA ALA A 259 -16.41 2.15 31.53
C ALA A 259 -17.24 1.10 32.28
N PRO A 260 -16.72 0.48 33.36
CA PRO A 260 -17.50 -0.50 34.11
C PRO A 260 -18.76 0.19 34.65
N ALA A 261 -19.89 -0.41 34.35
CA ALA A 261 -21.20 0.02 34.86
C ALA A 261 -21.12 0.12 36.37
N GLY A 262 -21.14 1.36 36.87
CA GLY A 262 -21.15 1.66 38.29
C GLY A 262 -22.33 0.97 38.97
N HIS A 263 -22.06 0.09 39.89
CA HIS A 263 -22.99 -0.39 40.89
C HIS A 263 -23.63 0.80 41.60
N ARG A 264 -24.86 1.15 41.26
CA ARG A 264 -25.70 1.92 42.14
C ARG A 264 -26.20 0.97 43.22
N ALA A 265 -25.49 0.96 44.35
CA ALA A 265 -26.05 0.46 45.62
C ALA A 265 -27.12 1.44 46.05
N GLY A 266 -28.32 0.93 46.31
CA GLY A 266 -29.41 1.68 46.88
C GLY A 266 -29.18 1.99 48.37
N HIS A 267 -29.66 3.12 48.76
CA HIS A 267 -30.32 3.42 50.05
C HIS A 267 -31.40 4.44 49.79
#